data_07b1b649e87df30d2fffe01552820c30
#
_entry.id   07b1b649e87df30d2fffe01552820c30
#
_cell.length_a   1.000
_cell.length_b   1.000
_cell.length_c   1.000
_cell.angle_alpha   90.00
_cell.angle_beta   90.00
_cell.angle_gamma   90.00
#
_symmetry.space_group_name_H-M   'P 1'
#
loop_
_entity.id
_entity.type
_entity.pdbx_description
1 polymer ?
#
loop_
_entity_poly.entity_id
_entity_poly.type
_entity_poly.pdbx_seq_one_letter_code
_entity_poly.pdbx_strand_id
1 'polypeptide(L)'
;CACLVGSEMCIRDRYKIAGEQLPCVIDVSARCVATHALNIFGDHSDVYACRQTGFAMLCESSVQEVMDLTPVAHCAAIKGKVPFLNFFDGFRTSHEIQKIEMWDYEDLKDMVDMDAINAFRRHALNPEHPCQRGSAQNPDIFFQARESCNPYYDALPEVVEEYMNKVNAKIGTDYKLFNYYGAEDAEKVIIAMGSVCETIDETIDYLLKAGEKVGVIKVRLYRPFSAKHLLAVMPKTVKQISVLDRTKEPGSIGEPLYLDVVAALKDTEFADVPVFTGRYGLGSKDTTPAQIIAVYNNTEKKRFTIGINDDVTNLSLPTGPSPVTAPEGITSCKFWGLGADGTVGANTVSYTHLRAHETCADL
;
A
#
# COMPACT_ATOMS: atom_id res chain seq x y z
N CYS A 1 8.23 16.31 14.99
CA CYS A 1 7.02 16.76 14.26
C CYS A 1 5.89 15.72 14.20
N ALA A 2 6.00 14.61 14.92
CA ALA A 2 4.93 13.61 14.96
C ALA A 2 3.59 14.20 15.47
N CYS A 3 3.64 15.24 16.29
CA CYS A 3 2.45 15.93 16.81
C CYS A 3 1.77 16.85 15.77
N LEU A 4 2.42 17.11 14.64
CA LEU A 4 1.91 18.00 13.59
C LEU A 4 1.42 17.26 12.35
N VAL A 5 1.52 15.94 12.34
CA VAL A 5 1.12 15.08 11.21
C VAL A 5 -0.40 15.10 10.99
N GLY A 6 -1.14 15.88 11.34
CA GLY A 6 -2.56 16.06 11.07
C GLY A 6 -2.98 17.53 11.11
N SER A 7 -2.02 18.43 11.30
CA SER A 7 -2.36 19.85 11.29
C SER A 7 -2.68 20.29 9.86
N GLU A 8 -3.63 21.19 9.71
CA GLU A 8 -3.96 21.80 8.42
C GLU A 8 -2.72 22.38 7.71
N MET A 9 -1.71 22.81 8.44
CA MET A 9 -0.47 23.32 7.90
C MET A 9 0.30 22.24 7.11
N CYS A 10 0.44 21.02 7.65
CA CYS A 10 1.09 19.92 6.93
C CYS A 10 0.32 19.49 5.69
N ILE A 11 -1.00 19.52 5.70
CA ILE A 11 -1.82 19.24 4.52
C ILE A 11 -1.60 20.32 3.47
N ARG A 12 -1.60 21.59 3.83
CA ARG A 12 -1.33 22.70 2.92
C ARG A 12 0.05 22.61 2.28
N ASP A 13 1.07 22.21 3.06
CA ASP A 13 2.43 22.03 2.56
C ASP A 13 2.49 20.95 1.49
N ARG A 14 1.78 19.82 1.68
CA ARG A 14 1.70 18.76 0.68
C ARG A 14 1.06 19.24 -0.62
N TYR A 15 -0.05 19.96 -0.57
CA TYR A 15 -0.64 20.58 -1.76
C TYR A 15 0.32 21.51 -2.46
N LYS A 16 1.11 22.27 -1.70
CA LYS A 16 2.09 23.21 -2.24
C LYS A 16 3.26 22.48 -2.89
N ILE A 17 3.83 21.48 -2.25
CA ILE A 17 4.92 20.65 -2.79
C ILE A 17 4.48 20.02 -4.10
N ALA A 18 3.31 19.39 -4.13
CA ALA A 18 2.76 18.77 -5.34
C ALA A 18 2.45 19.80 -6.44
N GLY A 19 1.86 20.93 -6.06
CA GLY A 19 1.52 21.99 -7.00
C GLY A 19 2.73 22.69 -7.64
N GLU A 20 3.87 22.72 -6.97
CA GLU A 20 5.14 23.19 -7.52
C GLU A 20 5.96 22.10 -8.22
N GLN A 21 5.43 20.87 -8.27
CA GLN A 21 6.09 19.71 -8.89
C GLN A 21 7.50 19.45 -8.32
N LEU A 22 7.61 19.52 -6.99
CA LEU A 22 8.85 19.29 -6.28
C LEU A 22 9.03 17.79 -6.00
N PRO A 23 10.16 17.18 -6.39
CA PRO A 23 10.46 15.81 -6.02
C PRO A 23 10.74 15.74 -4.53
N CYS A 24 9.84 15.12 -3.81
CA CYS A 24 9.91 14.90 -2.38
C CYS A 24 9.43 13.48 -2.10
N VAL A 25 10.09 12.74 -1.25
CA VAL A 25 9.62 11.43 -0.77
C VAL A 25 9.44 11.52 0.72
N ILE A 26 8.27 11.09 1.20
CA ILE A 26 7.96 10.97 2.62
C ILE A 26 7.66 9.52 2.88
N ASP A 27 8.54 8.84 3.64
CA ASP A 27 8.32 7.48 4.10
C ASP A 27 7.38 7.50 5.31
N VAL A 28 6.30 6.75 5.24
CA VAL A 28 5.22 6.80 6.22
C VAL A 28 4.92 5.42 6.77
N SER A 29 5.13 5.26 8.07
CA SER A 29 4.55 4.15 8.83
C SER A 29 3.10 4.49 9.14
N ALA A 30 2.16 3.97 8.34
CA ALA A 30 0.76 4.38 8.36
C ALA A 30 0.08 4.15 9.71
N ARG A 31 -0.65 5.13 10.20
CA ARG A 31 -1.25 5.15 11.55
C ARG A 31 -2.72 5.56 11.56
N CYS A 32 -3.40 5.17 12.63
CA CYS A 32 -4.75 5.64 12.90
C CYS A 32 -4.78 7.14 13.14
N VAL A 33 -5.76 7.82 12.56
CA VAL A 33 -6.10 9.18 12.95
C VAL A 33 -7.05 9.14 14.15
N ALA A 34 -6.83 9.99 15.14
CA ALA A 34 -7.72 10.10 16.29
C ALA A 34 -9.13 10.52 15.85
N THR A 35 -10.13 9.77 16.30
CA THR A 35 -11.55 10.03 16.03
C THR A 35 -12.34 10.08 17.33
N HIS A 36 -13.17 9.08 17.62
CA HIS A 36 -13.87 8.95 18.91
C HIS A 36 -12.90 8.66 20.08
N ALA A 37 -11.74 8.10 19.78
CA ALA A 37 -10.65 7.84 20.71
C ALA A 37 -9.31 7.89 19.98
N LEU A 38 -8.23 8.08 20.72
CA LEU A 38 -6.87 7.88 20.24
C LEU A 38 -6.58 6.38 20.18
N ASN A 39 -5.98 5.94 19.06
CA ASN A 39 -5.40 4.62 18.93
C ASN A 39 -3.97 4.77 18.42
N ILE A 40 -2.99 4.21 19.14
CA ILE A 40 -1.58 4.32 18.77
C ILE A 40 -1.15 3.33 17.69
N PHE A 41 -1.98 2.33 17.42
CA PHE A 41 -1.70 1.31 16.40
C PHE A 41 -1.98 1.81 14.98
N GLY A 42 -1.79 0.94 13.99
CA GLY A 42 -1.82 1.32 12.58
C GLY A 42 -3.14 1.00 11.88
N ASP A 43 -3.47 1.84 10.95
CA ASP A 43 -4.33 1.61 9.80
C ASP A 43 -3.96 2.64 8.70
N HIS A 44 -4.72 2.72 7.61
CA HIS A 44 -4.41 3.60 6.48
C HIS A 44 -5.13 4.96 6.53
N SER A 45 -5.71 5.34 7.68
CA SER A 45 -6.51 6.57 7.78
C SER A 45 -5.73 7.84 7.47
N ASP A 46 -4.48 7.93 7.92
CA ASP A 46 -3.61 9.10 7.72
C ASP A 46 -3.18 9.25 6.25
N VAL A 47 -2.76 8.14 5.61
CA VAL A 47 -2.35 8.17 4.20
C VAL A 47 -3.54 8.40 3.28
N TYR A 48 -4.69 7.79 3.57
CA TYR A 48 -5.91 8.07 2.80
C TYR A 48 -6.39 9.52 2.92
N ALA A 49 -6.18 10.16 4.08
CA ALA A 49 -6.47 11.59 4.22
C ALA A 49 -5.61 12.47 3.29
N CYS A 50 -4.46 11.95 2.85
CA CYS A 50 -3.55 12.65 1.94
C CYS A 50 -3.77 12.33 0.45
N ARG A 51 -4.65 11.39 0.10
CA ARG A 51 -4.83 10.89 -1.29
C ARG A 51 -5.18 11.97 -2.33
N GLN A 52 -5.71 13.10 -1.88
CA GLN A 52 -6.12 14.21 -2.75
C GLN A 52 -5.08 15.34 -2.83
N THR A 53 -3.94 15.22 -2.15
CA THR A 53 -2.93 16.30 -2.06
C THR A 53 -2.07 16.42 -3.32
N GLY A 54 -2.12 15.43 -4.21
CA GLY A 54 -1.28 15.37 -5.41
C GLY A 54 0.03 14.60 -5.22
N PHE A 55 0.26 14.01 -4.05
CA PHE A 55 1.35 13.05 -3.88
C PHE A 55 1.01 11.73 -4.57
N ALA A 56 1.97 11.16 -5.27
CA ALA A 56 1.90 9.75 -5.64
C ALA A 56 1.98 8.89 -4.38
N MET A 57 1.32 7.74 -4.38
CA MET A 57 1.23 6.89 -3.20
C MET A 57 1.66 5.48 -3.56
N LEU A 58 2.81 5.07 -3.04
CA LEU A 58 3.38 3.74 -3.20
C LEU A 58 3.23 2.98 -1.87
N CYS A 59 2.67 1.77 -1.92
CA CYS A 59 2.38 0.93 -0.77
C CYS A 59 3.22 -0.34 -0.80
N GLU A 60 3.88 -0.65 0.31
CA GLU A 60 4.65 -1.86 0.49
C GLU A 60 3.96 -2.82 1.47
N SER A 61 4.13 -4.12 1.22
CA SER A 61 3.51 -5.19 2.01
C SER A 61 4.47 -5.75 3.09
N SER A 62 5.78 -5.78 2.82
CA SER A 62 6.78 -6.39 3.70
C SER A 62 7.98 -5.49 3.93
N VAL A 63 8.84 -5.87 4.87
CA VAL A 63 10.09 -5.15 5.16
C VAL A 63 11.05 -5.19 3.96
N GLN A 64 11.07 -6.30 3.21
CA GLN A 64 11.87 -6.39 1.99
C GLN A 64 11.34 -5.45 0.91
N GLU A 65 10.02 -5.39 0.71
CA GLU A 65 9.42 -4.46 -0.25
C GLU A 65 9.74 -3.00 0.08
N VAL A 66 9.78 -2.62 1.37
CA VAL A 66 10.20 -1.26 1.78
C VAL A 66 11.63 -0.98 1.32
N MET A 67 12.56 -1.93 1.50
CA MET A 67 13.95 -1.78 1.04
C MET A 67 14.03 -1.64 -0.48
N ASP A 68 13.23 -2.41 -1.22
CA ASP A 68 13.33 -2.53 -2.67
C ASP A 68 12.58 -1.40 -3.41
N LEU A 69 11.46 -0.92 -2.87
CA LEU A 69 10.60 0.06 -3.55
C LEU A 69 10.87 1.51 -3.14
N THR A 70 11.51 1.76 -1.99
CA THR A 70 11.96 3.11 -1.61
C THR A 70 12.85 3.75 -2.69
N PRO A 71 13.86 3.07 -3.27
CA PRO A 71 14.62 3.60 -4.40
C PRO A 71 13.75 3.94 -5.63
N VAL A 72 12.71 3.13 -5.89
CA VAL A 72 11.75 3.40 -6.97
C VAL A 72 11.02 4.73 -6.72
N ALA A 73 10.51 4.95 -5.51
CA ALA A 73 9.84 6.19 -5.14
C ALA A 73 10.75 7.42 -5.33
N HIS A 74 12.01 7.36 -4.88
CA HIS A 74 12.98 8.44 -5.03
C HIS A 74 13.31 8.75 -6.50
N CYS A 75 13.62 7.71 -7.29
CA CYS A 75 13.96 7.89 -8.69
C CYS A 75 12.75 8.38 -9.52
N ALA A 76 11.57 7.80 -9.28
CA ALA A 76 10.34 8.20 -9.95
C ALA A 76 9.90 9.62 -9.58
N ALA A 77 10.09 10.04 -8.32
CA ALA A 77 9.77 11.41 -7.90
C ALA A 77 10.59 12.45 -8.70
N ILE A 78 11.88 12.22 -8.85
CA ILE A 78 12.77 13.14 -9.59
C ILE A 78 12.43 13.15 -11.08
N LYS A 79 12.29 11.99 -11.71
CA LYS A 79 12.00 11.85 -13.13
C LYS A 79 10.61 12.32 -13.49
N GLY A 80 9.61 11.91 -12.69
CA GLY A 80 8.19 12.24 -12.90
C GLY A 80 7.80 13.63 -12.42
N LYS A 81 8.64 14.31 -11.62
CA LYS A 81 8.36 15.62 -11.00
C LYS A 81 7.08 15.62 -10.15
N VAL A 82 6.82 14.51 -9.49
CA VAL A 82 5.67 14.32 -8.59
C VAL A 82 6.21 13.82 -7.25
N PRO A 83 5.81 14.41 -6.13
CA PRO A 83 6.21 13.93 -4.80
C PRO A 83 5.54 12.61 -4.47
N PHE A 84 6.18 11.80 -3.59
CA PHE A 84 5.69 10.50 -3.18
C PHE A 84 5.41 10.43 -1.67
N LEU A 85 4.31 9.79 -1.32
CA LEU A 85 4.10 9.13 -0.05
C LEU A 85 4.42 7.64 -0.27
N ASN A 86 5.54 7.21 0.26
CA ASN A 86 5.98 5.84 0.28
C ASN A 86 5.56 5.25 1.62
N PHE A 87 4.63 4.31 1.67
CA PHE A 87 4.01 3.93 2.94
C PHE A 87 3.85 2.42 3.11
N PHE A 88 3.94 2.02 4.35
CA PHE A 88 3.75 0.65 4.81
C PHE A 88 2.96 0.62 6.10
N ASP A 89 2.51 -0.55 6.51
CA ASP A 89 1.67 -0.70 7.69
C ASP A 89 2.43 -0.43 9.00
N GLY A 90 1.97 0.58 9.74
CA GLY A 90 2.43 0.84 11.10
C GLY A 90 2.07 -0.28 12.07
N PHE A 91 2.93 -0.60 13.02
CA PHE A 91 2.82 -1.71 13.99
C PHE A 91 2.75 -3.12 13.38
N ARG A 92 2.67 -3.26 12.07
CA ARG A 92 2.88 -4.51 11.37
C ARG A 92 4.26 -4.48 10.76
N THR A 93 4.39 -4.06 9.51
CA THR A 93 5.67 -3.96 8.82
C THR A 93 6.71 -3.13 9.59
N SER A 94 6.31 -2.03 10.24
CA SER A 94 7.25 -1.14 10.96
C SER A 94 7.86 -1.74 12.24
N HIS A 95 7.27 -2.78 12.81
CA HIS A 95 7.75 -3.46 14.03
C HIS A 95 8.17 -4.89 13.76
N GLU A 96 8.09 -5.31 12.53
CA GLU A 96 8.53 -6.63 12.12
C GLU A 96 10.05 -6.67 11.99
N ILE A 97 10.66 -7.74 12.50
CA ILE A 97 12.09 -7.99 12.37
C ILE A 97 12.26 -9.14 11.39
N GLN A 98 12.73 -8.81 10.19
CA GLN A 98 12.98 -9.77 9.12
C GLN A 98 14.45 -9.72 8.70
N LYS A 99 14.95 -10.84 8.20
CA LYS A 99 16.18 -10.86 7.43
C LYS A 99 15.84 -10.37 6.01
N ILE A 100 16.53 -9.31 5.59
CA ILE A 100 16.34 -8.73 4.25
C ILE A 100 17.66 -8.73 3.48
N GLU A 101 17.57 -8.72 2.16
CA GLU A 101 18.66 -8.44 1.28
C GLU A 101 18.84 -6.93 1.14
N MET A 102 20.08 -6.47 1.30
CA MET A 102 20.41 -5.04 1.20
C MET A 102 20.97 -4.73 -0.18
N TRP A 103 20.64 -3.55 -0.68
CA TRP A 103 21.23 -3.02 -1.91
C TRP A 103 22.69 -2.60 -1.70
N ASP A 104 23.52 -2.85 -2.71
CA ASP A 104 24.81 -2.19 -2.82
C ASP A 104 24.64 -0.75 -3.34
N TYR A 105 25.47 0.17 -2.84
CA TYR A 105 25.42 1.58 -3.28
C TYR A 105 25.68 1.76 -4.78
N GLU A 106 26.49 0.89 -5.38
CA GLU A 106 26.75 0.94 -6.83
C GLU A 106 25.50 0.59 -7.63
N ASP A 107 24.69 -0.37 -7.17
CA ASP A 107 23.42 -0.71 -7.80
C ASP A 107 22.43 0.45 -7.75
N LEU A 108 22.33 1.12 -6.61
CA LEU A 108 21.47 2.30 -6.45
C LEU A 108 21.93 3.45 -7.35
N LYS A 109 23.24 3.65 -7.48
CA LYS A 109 23.84 4.66 -8.34
C LYS A 109 23.49 4.47 -9.81
N ASP A 110 23.46 3.22 -10.28
CA ASP A 110 23.09 2.88 -11.65
C ASP A 110 21.62 3.18 -11.98
N MET A 111 20.77 3.24 -10.97
CA MET A 111 19.35 3.57 -11.15
C MET A 111 19.11 5.07 -11.31
N VAL A 112 20.04 5.91 -10.88
CA VAL A 112 19.87 7.36 -10.80
C VAL A 112 19.89 8.01 -12.18
N ASP A 113 18.86 8.79 -12.50
CA ASP A 113 18.80 9.63 -13.69
C ASP A 113 19.43 11.00 -13.40
N MET A 114 20.73 11.13 -13.77
CA MET A 114 21.48 12.37 -13.54
C MET A 114 20.99 13.55 -14.36
N ASP A 115 20.38 13.31 -15.54
CA ASP A 115 19.81 14.38 -16.36
C ASP A 115 18.55 14.95 -15.70
N ALA A 116 17.70 14.10 -15.12
CA ALA A 116 16.55 14.53 -14.34
C ALA A 116 16.96 15.32 -13.08
N ILE A 117 18.00 14.87 -12.36
CA ILE A 117 18.57 15.58 -11.22
C ILE A 117 19.11 16.96 -11.64
N ASN A 118 19.86 17.01 -12.71
CA ASN A 118 20.42 18.28 -13.19
C ASN A 118 19.31 19.20 -13.72
N ALA A 119 18.27 18.66 -14.33
CA ALA A 119 17.09 19.44 -14.72
C ALA A 119 16.40 20.04 -13.48
N PHE A 120 16.22 19.25 -12.41
CA PHE A 120 15.68 19.76 -11.16
C PHE A 120 16.56 20.86 -10.53
N ARG A 121 17.88 20.66 -10.49
CA ARG A 121 18.82 21.68 -9.97
C ARG A 121 18.76 22.98 -10.72
N ARG A 122 18.55 22.95 -12.06
CA ARG A 122 18.38 24.16 -12.87
C ARG A 122 17.10 24.94 -12.56
N HIS A 123 16.12 24.29 -11.91
CA HIS A 123 14.90 24.94 -11.44
C HIS A 123 15.08 25.69 -10.10
N ALA A 124 16.23 25.59 -9.46
CA ALA A 124 16.52 26.37 -8.25
C ALA A 124 16.39 27.87 -8.52
N LEU A 125 15.99 28.64 -7.50
CA LEU A 125 15.92 30.11 -7.59
C LEU A 125 17.32 30.65 -7.89
N ASN A 126 17.42 31.39 -9.00
CA ASN A 126 18.67 31.97 -9.44
C ASN A 126 18.46 33.47 -9.77
N PRO A 127 19.20 34.38 -9.13
CA PRO A 127 19.08 35.84 -9.42
C PRO A 127 19.40 36.18 -10.86
N GLU A 128 20.25 35.44 -11.55
CA GLU A 128 20.60 35.69 -12.96
C GLU A 128 19.48 35.23 -13.92
N HIS A 129 18.61 34.31 -13.46
CA HIS A 129 17.44 33.80 -14.21
C HIS A 129 16.22 33.82 -13.28
N PRO A 130 15.70 35.01 -12.92
CA PRO A 130 14.62 35.13 -11.97
C PRO A 130 13.33 34.53 -12.51
N CYS A 131 12.66 33.71 -11.70
CA CYS A 131 11.33 33.22 -11.99
C CYS A 131 10.41 33.39 -10.78
N GLN A 132 9.15 33.66 -11.05
CA GLN A 132 8.13 33.76 -10.02
C GLN A 132 7.45 32.42 -9.79
N ARG A 133 7.39 31.99 -8.53
CA ARG A 133 6.69 30.75 -8.13
C ARG A 133 5.76 31.08 -6.96
N GLY A 134 4.65 30.32 -6.88
CA GLY A 134 3.77 30.39 -5.74
C GLY A 134 3.06 31.74 -5.57
N SER A 135 2.92 32.52 -6.64
CA SER A 135 2.16 33.74 -6.64
C SER A 135 0.66 33.50 -6.52
N ALA A 136 -0.09 34.51 -6.10
CA ALA A 136 -1.53 34.51 -6.22
C ALA A 136 -1.96 34.56 -7.70
N GLN A 137 -2.92 33.75 -8.07
CA GLN A 137 -3.50 33.73 -9.40
C GLN A 137 -4.99 34.01 -9.32
N ASN A 138 -5.51 34.78 -10.24
CA ASN A 138 -6.91 35.11 -10.37
C ASN A 138 -7.68 34.06 -11.18
N PRO A 139 -9.03 34.07 -11.18
CA PRO A 139 -9.86 33.12 -11.89
C PRO A 139 -9.56 32.95 -13.39
N ASP A 140 -8.99 33.97 -14.01
CA ASP A 140 -8.63 33.98 -15.44
C ASP A 140 -7.54 32.98 -15.84
N ILE A 141 -6.61 32.66 -14.90
CA ILE A 141 -5.48 31.75 -15.20
C ILE A 141 -5.37 30.55 -14.26
N PHE A 142 -5.97 30.60 -13.06
CA PHE A 142 -5.78 29.58 -12.02
C PHE A 142 -6.20 28.17 -12.48
N PHE A 143 -7.36 28.04 -13.11
CA PHE A 143 -7.87 26.75 -13.54
C PHE A 143 -6.98 26.11 -14.62
N GLN A 144 -6.59 26.88 -15.63
CA GLN A 144 -5.67 26.41 -16.67
C GLN A 144 -4.33 25.97 -16.09
N ALA A 145 -3.78 26.73 -15.14
CA ALA A 145 -2.55 26.37 -14.44
C ALA A 145 -2.69 25.07 -13.64
N ARG A 146 -3.86 24.82 -13.03
CA ARG A 146 -4.15 23.54 -12.34
C ARG A 146 -4.20 22.36 -13.32
N GLU A 147 -4.78 22.52 -14.50
CA GLU A 147 -4.84 21.47 -15.52
C GLU A 147 -3.48 21.18 -16.16
N SER A 148 -2.55 22.11 -16.15
CA SER A 148 -1.23 21.93 -16.77
C SER A 148 -0.35 20.86 -16.13
N CYS A 149 -0.70 20.36 -14.93
CA CYS A 149 0.00 19.29 -14.27
C CYS A 149 -0.43 17.88 -14.75
N ASN A 150 -1.58 17.74 -15.44
CA ASN A 150 -2.13 16.46 -15.84
C ASN A 150 -1.12 15.54 -16.57
N PRO A 151 -0.33 16.02 -17.57
CA PRO A 151 0.61 15.18 -18.28
C PRO A 151 1.65 14.49 -17.38
N TYR A 152 2.02 15.10 -16.25
CA TYR A 152 2.96 14.48 -15.30
C TYR A 152 2.32 13.31 -14.55
N TYR A 153 1.06 13.44 -14.16
CA TYR A 153 0.33 12.36 -13.49
C TYR A 153 -0.04 11.24 -14.45
N ASP A 154 -0.37 11.57 -15.71
CA ASP A 154 -0.69 10.59 -16.75
C ASP A 154 0.53 9.73 -17.12
N ALA A 155 1.73 10.33 -17.14
CA ALA A 155 2.97 9.62 -17.44
C ALA A 155 3.58 8.89 -16.25
N LEU A 156 3.17 9.19 -15.02
CA LEU A 156 3.83 8.67 -13.82
C LEU A 156 3.74 7.14 -13.65
N PRO A 157 2.61 6.46 -13.97
CA PRO A 157 2.55 5.01 -13.89
C PRO A 157 3.66 4.30 -14.69
N GLU A 158 3.91 4.73 -15.91
CA GLU A 158 4.95 4.18 -16.76
C GLU A 158 6.36 4.49 -16.24
N VAL A 159 6.57 5.66 -15.61
CA VAL A 159 7.84 6.00 -14.96
C VAL A 159 8.08 5.10 -13.75
N VAL A 160 7.07 4.84 -12.94
CA VAL A 160 7.19 3.92 -11.79
C VAL A 160 7.45 2.49 -12.27
N GLU A 161 6.75 2.02 -13.29
CA GLU A 161 6.95 0.70 -13.89
C GLU A 161 8.38 0.55 -14.43
N GLU A 162 8.94 1.57 -15.09
CA GLU A 162 10.33 1.57 -15.55
C GLU A 162 11.31 1.30 -14.41
N TYR A 163 11.13 1.98 -13.27
CA TYR A 163 12.02 1.79 -12.12
C TYR A 163 11.77 0.46 -11.39
N MET A 164 10.54 0.00 -11.30
CA MET A 164 10.24 -1.36 -10.80
C MET A 164 10.93 -2.42 -11.67
N ASN A 165 10.90 -2.26 -13.00
CA ASN A 165 11.58 -3.17 -13.91
C ASN A 165 13.11 -3.15 -13.75
N LYS A 166 13.72 -2.00 -13.43
CA LYS A 166 15.15 -1.93 -13.10
C LYS A 166 15.47 -2.69 -11.80
N VAL A 167 14.62 -2.56 -10.79
CA VAL A 167 14.72 -3.34 -9.54
C VAL A 167 14.60 -4.83 -9.85
N ASN A 168 13.55 -5.24 -10.54
CA ASN A 168 13.29 -6.63 -10.90
C ASN A 168 14.48 -7.27 -11.64
N ALA A 169 15.09 -6.52 -12.56
CA ALA A 169 16.24 -7.01 -13.32
C ALA A 169 17.51 -7.20 -12.46
N LYS A 170 17.65 -6.41 -11.38
CA LYS A 170 18.84 -6.49 -10.50
C LYS A 170 18.72 -7.58 -9.44
N ILE A 171 17.55 -7.77 -8.84
CA ILE A 171 17.35 -8.67 -7.69
C ILE A 171 16.46 -9.87 -8.00
N GLY A 172 15.95 -10.00 -9.25
CA GLY A 172 15.16 -11.16 -9.66
C GLY A 172 13.73 -11.20 -9.12
N THR A 173 13.15 -10.04 -8.80
CA THR A 173 11.76 -9.89 -8.35
C THR A 173 10.79 -9.68 -9.52
N ASP A 174 9.48 -9.56 -9.21
CA ASP A 174 8.41 -9.29 -10.19
C ASP A 174 7.49 -8.16 -9.70
N TYR A 175 8.07 -7.04 -9.25
CA TYR A 175 7.30 -5.88 -8.83
C TYR A 175 6.60 -5.21 -10.01
N LYS A 176 5.31 -4.95 -9.85
CA LYS A 176 4.45 -4.23 -10.79
C LYS A 176 3.57 -3.25 -10.02
N LEU A 177 2.95 -2.31 -10.72
CA LEU A 177 1.99 -1.38 -10.10
C LEU A 177 0.82 -2.12 -9.44
N PHE A 178 0.41 -3.23 -10.06
CA PHE A 178 -0.54 -4.20 -9.53
C PHE A 178 0.02 -5.60 -9.79
N ASN A 179 0.16 -6.42 -8.77
CA ASN A 179 0.56 -7.81 -8.93
C ASN A 179 -0.62 -8.74 -8.68
N TYR A 180 -0.80 -9.67 -9.57
CA TYR A 180 -1.76 -10.77 -9.39
C TYR A 180 -1.07 -11.98 -8.77
N TYR A 181 -1.75 -12.64 -7.82
CA TYR A 181 -1.35 -13.92 -7.27
C TYR A 181 -2.57 -14.84 -7.10
N GLY A 182 -2.48 -16.10 -7.49
CA GLY A 182 -3.55 -17.09 -7.36
C GLY A 182 -3.78 -17.94 -8.61
N ALA A 183 -4.98 -18.53 -8.73
CA ALA A 183 -5.34 -19.34 -9.89
C ALA A 183 -5.42 -18.51 -11.17
N GLU A 184 -4.89 -19.00 -12.29
CA GLU A 184 -4.98 -18.32 -13.59
C GLU A 184 -6.46 -18.14 -14.05
N ASP A 185 -7.33 -19.08 -13.64
CA ASP A 185 -8.76 -19.06 -13.93
C ASP A 185 -9.60 -18.68 -12.68
N ALA A 186 -9.08 -17.78 -11.84
CA ALA A 186 -9.78 -17.35 -10.64
C ALA A 186 -11.17 -16.78 -10.94
N GLU A 187 -12.14 -17.21 -10.17
CA GLU A 187 -13.53 -16.74 -10.23
C GLU A 187 -13.82 -15.68 -9.16
N LYS A 188 -13.04 -15.68 -8.07
CA LYS A 188 -13.16 -14.74 -6.97
C LYS A 188 -11.82 -14.09 -6.71
N VAL A 189 -11.79 -12.76 -6.73
CA VAL A 189 -10.56 -11.98 -6.56
C VAL A 189 -10.72 -11.00 -5.41
N ILE A 190 -9.73 -10.96 -4.52
CA ILE A 190 -9.58 -9.88 -3.55
C ILE A 190 -8.66 -8.80 -4.14
N ILE A 191 -8.97 -7.53 -3.91
CA ILE A 191 -8.07 -6.41 -4.20
C ILE A 191 -7.73 -5.75 -2.87
N ALA A 192 -6.45 -5.67 -2.55
CA ALA A 192 -5.97 -5.15 -1.27
C ALA A 192 -4.58 -4.52 -1.41
N MET A 193 -4.13 -3.79 -0.39
CA MET A 193 -2.78 -3.25 -0.30
C MET A 193 -2.23 -3.35 1.13
N GLY A 194 -0.90 -3.32 1.26
CA GLY A 194 -0.20 -3.42 2.53
C GLY A 194 -0.03 -4.86 3.02
N SER A 195 0.32 -5.01 4.29
CA SER A 195 0.74 -6.28 4.90
C SER A 195 -0.30 -7.40 4.87
N VAL A 196 -1.59 -7.08 4.72
CA VAL A 196 -2.64 -8.11 4.59
C VAL A 196 -2.43 -9.00 3.37
N CYS A 197 -1.72 -8.50 2.34
CA CYS A 197 -1.47 -9.27 1.12
C CYS A 197 -0.70 -10.55 1.40
N GLU A 198 0.22 -10.56 2.37
CA GLU A 198 0.95 -11.76 2.77
C GLU A 198 0.03 -12.81 3.40
N THR A 199 -0.87 -12.39 4.29
CA THR A 199 -1.88 -13.30 4.86
C THR A 199 -2.83 -13.84 3.79
N ILE A 200 -3.15 -13.04 2.78
CA ILE A 200 -3.99 -13.47 1.66
C ILE A 200 -3.26 -14.49 0.79
N ASP A 201 -1.96 -14.29 0.51
CA ASP A 201 -1.16 -15.24 -0.26
C ASP A 201 -1.12 -16.63 0.38
N GLU A 202 -0.78 -16.70 1.67
CA GLU A 202 -0.79 -17.98 2.42
C GLU A 202 -2.18 -18.62 2.43
N THR A 203 -3.23 -17.81 2.51
CA THR A 203 -4.61 -18.30 2.47
C THR A 203 -4.96 -18.84 1.08
N ILE A 204 -4.50 -18.19 0.02
CA ILE A 204 -4.67 -18.63 -1.36
C ILE A 204 -3.96 -19.99 -1.57
N ASP A 205 -2.74 -20.14 -1.10
CA ASP A 205 -2.00 -21.40 -1.19
C ASP A 205 -2.74 -22.57 -0.54
N TYR A 206 -3.37 -22.29 0.60
CA TYR A 206 -4.22 -23.29 1.26
C TYR A 206 -5.47 -23.62 0.41
N LEU A 207 -6.14 -22.62 -0.14
CA LEU A 207 -7.38 -22.79 -0.93
C LEU A 207 -7.12 -23.42 -2.29
N LEU A 208 -5.98 -23.11 -2.94
CA LEU A 208 -5.58 -23.73 -4.20
C LEU A 208 -5.34 -25.24 -4.03
N LYS A 209 -4.77 -25.68 -2.91
CA LYS A 209 -4.63 -27.12 -2.57
C LYS A 209 -5.99 -27.80 -2.43
N ALA A 210 -7.03 -27.06 -2.06
CA ALA A 210 -8.40 -27.55 -2.00
C ALA A 210 -9.14 -27.47 -3.36
N GLY A 211 -8.50 -26.95 -4.41
CA GLY A 211 -9.08 -26.79 -5.75
C GLY A 211 -9.96 -25.56 -5.94
N GLU A 212 -9.90 -24.59 -5.02
CA GLU A 212 -10.64 -23.35 -5.12
C GLU A 212 -10.01 -22.41 -6.15
N LYS A 213 -10.85 -21.66 -6.89
CA LYS A 213 -10.44 -20.71 -7.94
C LYS A 213 -10.43 -19.28 -7.42
N VAL A 214 -9.40 -18.97 -6.66
CA VAL A 214 -9.26 -17.68 -5.96
C VAL A 214 -7.95 -17.00 -6.32
N GLY A 215 -7.92 -15.67 -6.17
CA GLY A 215 -6.73 -14.87 -6.38
C GLY A 215 -6.80 -13.52 -5.68
N VAL A 216 -5.67 -12.83 -5.65
CA VAL A 216 -5.53 -11.48 -5.12
C VAL A 216 -4.84 -10.57 -6.12
N ILE A 217 -5.27 -9.33 -6.19
CA ILE A 217 -4.53 -8.24 -6.82
C ILE A 217 -3.99 -7.35 -5.71
N LYS A 218 -2.67 -7.28 -5.62
CA LYS A 218 -1.93 -6.43 -4.68
C LYS A 218 -1.71 -5.06 -5.32
N VAL A 219 -2.21 -4.02 -4.68
CA VAL A 219 -2.04 -2.64 -5.16
C VAL A 219 -0.76 -2.07 -4.56
N ARG A 220 0.22 -1.74 -5.42
CA ARG A 220 1.44 -1.02 -5.00
C ARG A 220 1.35 0.46 -5.32
N LEU A 221 1.06 0.83 -6.56
CA LEU A 221 0.83 2.24 -6.88
C LEU A 221 -0.65 2.58 -6.72
N TYR A 222 -1.00 3.19 -5.59
CA TYR A 222 -2.38 3.61 -5.31
C TYR A 222 -2.73 4.96 -5.97
N ARG A 223 -1.76 5.89 -6.05
CA ARG A 223 -1.90 7.17 -6.75
C ARG A 223 -0.66 7.48 -7.61
N PRO A 224 -0.86 7.90 -8.87
CA PRO A 224 -2.13 7.92 -9.60
C PRO A 224 -2.68 6.50 -9.82
N PHE A 225 -4.01 6.35 -9.74
CA PHE A 225 -4.65 5.04 -9.93
C PHE A 225 -4.77 4.71 -11.41
N SER A 226 -4.08 3.67 -11.85
CA SER A 226 -4.05 3.30 -13.28
C SER A 226 -5.01 2.16 -13.59
N ALA A 227 -6.18 2.49 -14.14
CA ALA A 227 -7.14 1.49 -14.61
C ALA A 227 -6.53 0.53 -15.65
N LYS A 228 -5.70 1.04 -16.56
CA LYS A 228 -5.00 0.25 -17.58
C LYS A 228 -4.20 -0.90 -16.95
N HIS A 229 -3.41 -0.62 -15.94
CA HIS A 229 -2.56 -1.62 -15.29
C HIS A 229 -3.35 -2.57 -14.38
N LEU A 230 -4.41 -2.10 -13.73
CA LEU A 230 -5.33 -2.95 -12.98
C LEU A 230 -6.01 -3.97 -13.89
N LEU A 231 -6.55 -3.53 -15.01
CA LEU A 231 -7.25 -4.39 -15.97
C LEU A 231 -6.32 -5.40 -16.63
N ALA A 232 -5.05 -5.04 -16.84
CA ALA A 232 -4.06 -5.92 -17.45
C ALA A 232 -3.75 -7.18 -16.62
N VAL A 233 -3.93 -7.11 -15.29
CA VAL A 233 -3.68 -8.23 -14.36
C VAL A 233 -4.96 -8.93 -13.90
N MET A 234 -6.14 -8.42 -14.28
CA MET A 234 -7.43 -9.00 -13.87
C MET A 234 -7.70 -10.31 -14.61
N PRO A 235 -7.96 -11.43 -13.91
CA PRO A 235 -8.38 -12.67 -14.56
C PRO A 235 -9.69 -12.49 -15.33
N LYS A 236 -9.75 -12.95 -16.57
CA LYS A 236 -10.95 -12.85 -17.40
C LYS A 236 -12.13 -13.69 -16.92
N THR A 237 -11.85 -14.65 -16.08
CA THR A 237 -12.82 -15.57 -15.47
C THR A 237 -13.48 -15.04 -14.21
N VAL A 238 -13.10 -13.85 -13.75
CA VAL A 238 -13.58 -13.29 -12.49
C VAL A 238 -15.10 -13.09 -12.53
N LYS A 239 -15.75 -13.58 -11.47
CA LYS A 239 -17.22 -13.49 -11.28
C LYS A 239 -17.58 -12.63 -10.06
N GLN A 240 -16.62 -12.38 -9.18
CA GLN A 240 -16.78 -11.58 -7.97
C GLN A 240 -15.47 -10.93 -7.57
N ILE A 241 -15.53 -9.67 -7.20
CA ILE A 241 -14.41 -8.91 -6.66
C ILE A 241 -14.77 -8.44 -5.25
N SER A 242 -13.84 -8.63 -4.30
CA SER A 242 -13.94 -8.09 -2.94
C SER A 242 -12.78 -7.14 -2.70
N VAL A 243 -13.08 -5.86 -2.46
CA VAL A 243 -12.05 -4.86 -2.16
C VAL A 243 -11.94 -4.70 -0.66
N LEU A 244 -10.72 -4.86 -0.13
CA LEU A 244 -10.43 -4.71 1.30
C LEU A 244 -9.73 -3.38 1.56
N ASP A 245 -10.37 -2.52 2.34
CA ASP A 245 -9.84 -1.24 2.79
C ASP A 245 -9.50 -1.27 4.28
N ARG A 246 -8.27 -0.87 4.63
CA ARG A 246 -7.82 -0.75 6.02
C ARG A 246 -8.12 0.64 6.58
N THR A 247 -9.32 1.11 6.35
CA THR A 247 -9.81 2.41 6.81
C THR A 247 -11.33 2.42 6.93
N LYS A 248 -11.84 3.47 7.56
CA LYS A 248 -13.27 3.79 7.56
C LYS A 248 -13.45 5.27 7.28
N GLU A 249 -14.09 5.61 6.17
CA GLU A 249 -14.47 6.98 5.84
C GLU A 249 -15.96 7.20 6.21
N PRO A 250 -16.24 7.90 7.33
CA PRO A 250 -17.61 8.11 7.78
C PRO A 250 -18.41 8.93 6.76
N GLY A 251 -19.61 8.46 6.44
CA GLY A 251 -20.51 9.15 5.50
C GLY A 251 -20.26 8.83 4.01
N SER A 252 -19.18 8.13 3.66
CA SER A 252 -18.93 7.69 2.30
C SER A 252 -19.82 6.49 1.93
N ILE A 253 -20.15 6.38 0.64
CA ILE A 253 -20.89 5.24 0.08
C ILE A 253 -20.02 3.97 -0.06
N GLY A 254 -18.69 4.11 0.00
CA GLY A 254 -17.69 3.05 -0.03
C GLY A 254 -16.36 3.59 0.48
N GLU A 255 -15.43 2.70 0.77
CA GLU A 255 -14.08 3.07 1.17
C GLU A 255 -13.24 3.49 -0.04
N PRO A 256 -12.13 4.22 0.14
CA PRO A 256 -11.42 4.85 -0.98
C PRO A 256 -10.94 3.90 -2.09
N LEU A 257 -10.29 2.78 -1.73
CA LEU A 257 -9.82 1.83 -2.75
C LEU A 257 -10.98 1.19 -3.50
N TYR A 258 -12.05 0.83 -2.78
CA TYR A 258 -13.27 0.30 -3.40
C TYR A 258 -13.85 1.27 -4.44
N LEU A 259 -13.95 2.57 -4.11
CA LEU A 259 -14.49 3.57 -5.03
C LEU A 259 -13.62 3.72 -6.29
N ASP A 260 -12.30 3.68 -6.15
CA ASP A 260 -11.37 3.75 -7.28
C ASP A 260 -11.49 2.50 -8.17
N VAL A 261 -11.59 1.31 -7.56
CA VAL A 261 -11.79 0.06 -8.31
C VAL A 261 -13.11 0.08 -9.08
N VAL A 262 -14.22 0.45 -8.45
CA VAL A 262 -15.52 0.54 -9.12
C VAL A 262 -15.47 1.53 -10.28
N ALA A 263 -14.82 2.68 -10.10
CA ALA A 263 -14.66 3.67 -11.16
C ALA A 263 -13.79 3.13 -12.31
N ALA A 264 -12.72 2.39 -12.01
CA ALA A 264 -11.84 1.79 -13.02
C ALA A 264 -12.50 0.66 -13.82
N LEU A 265 -13.42 -0.07 -13.23
CA LEU A 265 -14.12 -1.18 -13.89
C LEU A 265 -15.33 -0.72 -14.72
N LYS A 266 -15.79 0.51 -14.48
CA LYS A 266 -16.93 1.06 -15.23
C LYS A 266 -16.60 1.13 -16.72
N ASP A 267 -17.57 0.78 -17.54
CA ASP A 267 -17.46 0.80 -19.00
C ASP A 267 -16.39 -0.17 -19.58
N THR A 268 -16.01 -1.20 -18.82
CA THR A 268 -15.10 -2.27 -19.22
C THR A 268 -15.81 -3.62 -19.32
N GLU A 269 -15.11 -4.66 -19.75
CA GLU A 269 -15.64 -6.03 -19.76
C GLU A 269 -16.02 -6.56 -18.36
N PHE A 270 -15.57 -5.90 -17.30
CA PHE A 270 -15.85 -6.24 -15.90
C PHE A 270 -16.95 -5.39 -15.26
N ALA A 271 -17.61 -4.51 -16.02
CA ALA A 271 -18.61 -3.57 -15.50
C ALA A 271 -19.77 -4.26 -14.74
N ASP A 272 -20.15 -5.45 -15.17
CA ASP A 272 -21.25 -6.24 -14.58
C ASP A 272 -20.78 -7.18 -13.46
N VAL A 273 -19.47 -7.28 -13.20
CA VAL A 273 -18.95 -8.11 -12.11
C VAL A 273 -19.27 -7.46 -10.77
N PRO A 274 -19.93 -8.17 -9.84
CA PRO A 274 -20.24 -7.61 -8.54
C PRO A 274 -18.96 -7.31 -7.74
N VAL A 275 -18.86 -6.06 -7.26
CA VAL A 275 -17.77 -5.58 -6.44
C VAL A 275 -18.27 -5.33 -5.01
N PHE A 276 -17.66 -5.99 -4.05
CA PHE A 276 -17.98 -5.90 -2.63
C PHE A 276 -16.95 -5.06 -1.91
N THR A 277 -17.35 -4.31 -0.88
CA THR A 277 -16.48 -3.48 -0.05
C THR A 277 -16.35 -4.04 1.35
N GLY A 278 -15.14 -4.34 1.77
CA GLY A 278 -14.81 -4.89 3.08
C GLY A 278 -13.87 -3.99 3.88
N ARG A 279 -14.18 -3.78 5.15
CA ARG A 279 -13.31 -3.10 6.11
C ARG A 279 -12.63 -4.10 7.02
N TYR A 280 -11.32 -3.90 7.24
CA TYR A 280 -10.52 -4.77 8.08
C TYR A 280 -9.43 -4.00 8.82
N GLY A 281 -8.85 -4.59 9.84
CA GLY A 281 -7.55 -4.24 10.39
C GLY A 281 -7.41 -2.87 11.03
N LEU A 282 -8.52 -2.12 11.28
CA LEU A 282 -8.44 -0.82 11.94
C LEU A 282 -7.81 -0.98 13.33
N GLY A 283 -6.91 -0.04 13.66
CA GLY A 283 -6.21 -0.08 14.93
C GLY A 283 -5.36 -1.34 15.11
N SER A 284 -4.77 -1.85 14.04
CA SER A 284 -3.99 -3.09 13.99
C SER A 284 -4.75 -4.34 14.48
N LYS A 285 -6.08 -4.36 14.30
CA LYS A 285 -6.84 -5.58 14.56
C LYS A 285 -6.35 -6.70 13.64
N ASP A 286 -6.12 -7.87 14.22
CA ASP A 286 -5.62 -9.03 13.48
C ASP A 286 -6.56 -9.44 12.34
N THR A 287 -5.94 -9.87 11.23
CA THR A 287 -6.62 -10.48 10.10
C THR A 287 -6.07 -11.89 9.93
N THR A 288 -6.94 -12.88 9.99
CA THR A 288 -6.59 -14.30 10.00
C THR A 288 -6.98 -14.99 8.69
N PRO A 289 -6.36 -16.12 8.34
CA PRO A 289 -6.76 -16.91 7.17
C PRO A 289 -8.25 -17.27 7.17
N ALA A 290 -8.86 -17.59 8.33
CA ALA A 290 -10.31 -17.84 8.41
C ALA A 290 -11.16 -16.65 7.98
N GLN A 291 -10.72 -15.43 8.28
CA GLN A 291 -11.41 -14.21 7.86
C GLN A 291 -11.28 -13.98 6.35
N ILE A 292 -10.12 -14.25 5.78
CA ILE A 292 -9.91 -14.18 4.32
C ILE A 292 -10.76 -15.24 3.60
N ILE A 293 -10.85 -16.46 4.13
CA ILE A 293 -11.76 -17.49 3.62
C ILE A 293 -13.22 -17.00 3.67
N ALA A 294 -13.62 -16.36 4.75
CA ALA A 294 -14.97 -15.80 4.86
C ALA A 294 -15.24 -14.72 3.81
N VAL A 295 -14.23 -13.92 3.42
CA VAL A 295 -14.35 -12.95 2.32
C VAL A 295 -14.59 -13.64 0.98
N TYR A 296 -13.82 -14.70 0.66
CA TYR A 296 -14.03 -15.46 -0.58
C TYR A 296 -15.39 -16.17 -0.62
N ASN A 297 -15.91 -16.58 0.54
CA ASN A 297 -17.21 -17.24 0.66
C ASN A 297 -18.40 -16.28 0.76
N ASN A 298 -18.16 -14.99 0.89
CA ASN A 298 -19.23 -14.00 1.00
C ASN A 298 -19.86 -13.73 -0.37
N THR A 299 -21.12 -14.10 -0.53
CA THR A 299 -21.91 -13.84 -1.74
C THR A 299 -23.09 -12.88 -1.51
N GLU A 300 -23.36 -12.53 -0.24
CA GLU A 300 -24.58 -11.81 0.15
C GLU A 300 -24.32 -10.37 0.58
N LYS A 301 -23.31 -10.17 1.45
CA LYS A 301 -23.05 -8.86 2.05
C LYS A 301 -22.15 -8.03 1.14
N LYS A 302 -22.76 -7.15 0.33
CA LYS A 302 -22.02 -6.21 -0.53
C LYS A 302 -21.12 -5.24 0.24
N ARG A 303 -21.45 -4.97 1.48
CA ARG A 303 -20.67 -4.18 2.45
C ARG A 303 -20.49 -5.04 3.69
N PHE A 304 -19.25 -5.23 4.11
CA PHE A 304 -18.95 -6.11 5.24
C PHE A 304 -17.76 -5.63 6.07
N THR A 305 -17.59 -6.26 7.24
CA THR A 305 -16.41 -6.13 8.10
C THR A 305 -15.87 -7.50 8.45
N ILE A 306 -14.56 -7.59 8.65
CA ILE A 306 -13.89 -8.77 9.21
C ILE A 306 -13.01 -8.35 10.40
N GLY A 307 -12.68 -9.29 11.27
CA GLY A 307 -11.85 -9.07 12.46
C GLY A 307 -12.58 -8.57 13.70
N ILE A 308 -13.82 -8.20 13.56
CA ILE A 308 -14.70 -7.76 14.68
C ILE A 308 -16.05 -8.46 14.62
N ASN A 309 -16.80 -8.37 15.71
CA ASN A 309 -18.23 -8.66 15.72
C ASN A 309 -18.99 -7.34 15.84
N ASP A 310 -19.55 -6.88 14.73
CA ASP A 310 -20.34 -5.65 14.66
C ASP A 310 -21.79 -5.97 15.01
N ASP A 311 -22.16 -5.66 16.24
CA ASP A 311 -23.50 -5.85 16.80
C ASP A 311 -24.44 -4.65 16.62
N VAL A 312 -23.94 -3.56 16.00
CA VAL A 312 -24.71 -2.33 15.71
C VAL A 312 -25.31 -2.39 14.33
N THR A 313 -24.48 -2.61 13.28
CA THR A 313 -24.92 -2.64 11.88
C THR A 313 -24.93 -4.03 11.28
N ASN A 314 -24.42 -5.03 12.01
CA ASN A 314 -24.38 -6.45 11.66
C ASN A 314 -23.69 -6.74 10.32
N LEU A 315 -22.62 -5.98 10.03
CA LEU A 315 -21.84 -6.11 8.79
C LEU A 315 -20.78 -7.22 8.84
N SER A 316 -20.46 -7.73 10.03
CA SER A 316 -19.42 -8.76 10.18
C SER A 316 -19.76 -10.04 9.44
N LEU A 317 -18.75 -10.59 8.78
CA LEU A 317 -18.85 -11.93 8.19
C LEU A 317 -18.66 -12.99 9.28
N PRO A 318 -19.43 -14.08 9.24
CA PRO A 318 -19.19 -15.22 10.10
C PRO A 318 -17.87 -15.88 9.72
N THR A 319 -17.04 -16.21 10.70
CA THR A 319 -15.75 -16.86 10.49
C THR A 319 -15.75 -18.22 11.16
N GLY A 320 -15.25 -19.23 10.46
CA GLY A 320 -14.96 -20.55 11.01
C GLY A 320 -13.65 -20.59 11.80
N PRO A 321 -13.22 -21.80 12.23
CA PRO A 321 -11.89 -21.97 12.80
C PRO A 321 -10.81 -21.65 11.77
N SER A 322 -9.72 -21.02 12.22
CA SER A 322 -8.60 -20.68 11.32
C SER A 322 -7.82 -21.95 10.97
N PRO A 323 -7.61 -22.24 9.67
CA PRO A 323 -6.73 -23.32 9.27
C PRO A 323 -5.28 -22.99 9.64
N VAL A 324 -4.46 -24.01 9.73
CA VAL A 324 -2.99 -23.85 9.80
C VAL A 324 -2.49 -23.68 8.37
N THR A 325 -1.98 -22.50 8.05
CA THR A 325 -1.46 -22.13 6.71
C THR A 325 0.06 -22.10 6.68
N ALA A 326 0.71 -22.11 7.85
CA ALA A 326 2.16 -22.07 7.96
C ALA A 326 2.81 -23.23 7.20
N PRO A 327 3.87 -22.99 6.40
CA PRO A 327 4.63 -24.04 5.75
C PRO A 327 5.22 -25.07 6.73
N GLU A 328 5.51 -26.29 6.25
CA GLU A 328 6.21 -27.30 7.06
C GLU A 328 7.60 -26.78 7.46
N GLY A 329 8.00 -27.08 8.71
CA GLY A 329 9.31 -26.68 9.24
C GLY A 329 9.28 -25.35 10.01
N ILE A 330 8.19 -24.59 9.99
CA ILE A 330 8.07 -23.37 10.79
C ILE A 330 7.73 -23.71 12.25
N THR A 331 8.53 -23.18 13.18
CA THR A 331 8.24 -23.23 14.60
C THR A 331 7.64 -21.90 15.08
N SER A 332 6.40 -21.94 15.53
CA SER A 332 5.74 -20.76 16.10
C SER A 332 5.96 -20.70 17.60
N CYS A 333 6.55 -19.59 18.09
CA CYS A 333 6.77 -19.34 19.51
C CYS A 333 5.95 -18.15 19.98
N LYS A 334 5.35 -18.26 21.17
CA LYS A 334 4.63 -17.17 21.81
C LYS A 334 5.24 -16.88 23.18
N PHE A 335 5.74 -15.66 23.34
CA PHE A 335 6.30 -15.21 24.59
C PHE A 335 5.25 -14.43 25.40
N TRP A 336 5.08 -14.79 26.66
CA TRP A 336 4.13 -14.14 27.57
C TRP A 336 4.90 -13.32 28.62
N GLY A 337 4.52 -12.06 28.78
CA GLY A 337 5.10 -11.17 29.78
C GLY A 337 4.01 -10.42 30.54
N LEU A 338 4.29 -10.08 31.80
CA LEU A 338 3.43 -9.28 32.65
C LEU A 338 3.92 -7.83 32.68
N GLY A 339 3.62 -7.06 31.63
CA GLY A 339 4.04 -5.67 31.57
C GLY A 339 5.52 -5.48 31.31
N ALA A 340 6.17 -4.56 32.02
CA ALA A 340 7.57 -4.20 31.84
C ALA A 340 8.55 -5.12 32.62
N ASP A 341 8.44 -6.42 32.41
CA ASP A 341 9.22 -7.46 33.13
C ASP A 341 10.49 -7.91 32.38
N GLY A 342 10.80 -7.28 31.23
CA GLY A 342 11.98 -7.63 30.42
C GLY A 342 11.72 -8.72 29.37
N THR A 343 10.54 -9.30 29.30
CA THR A 343 10.18 -10.38 28.35
C THR A 343 10.35 -9.95 26.90
N VAL A 344 9.97 -8.71 26.57
CA VAL A 344 10.14 -8.16 25.21
C VAL A 344 11.63 -8.10 24.84
N GLY A 345 12.48 -7.61 25.72
CA GLY A 345 13.94 -7.59 25.51
C GLY A 345 14.52 -9.00 25.40
N ALA A 346 14.10 -9.92 26.24
CA ALA A 346 14.53 -11.32 26.18
C ALA A 346 14.13 -11.99 24.85
N ASN A 347 12.93 -11.73 24.35
CA ASN A 347 12.48 -12.23 23.06
C ASN A 347 13.36 -11.67 21.93
N THR A 348 13.64 -10.37 21.93
CA THR A 348 14.50 -9.73 20.92
C THR A 348 15.92 -10.32 20.92
N VAL A 349 16.50 -10.53 22.10
CA VAL A 349 17.83 -11.15 22.24
C VAL A 349 17.80 -12.59 21.75
N SER A 350 16.83 -13.39 22.15
CA SER A 350 16.69 -14.78 21.72
C SER A 350 16.59 -14.88 20.20
N TYR A 351 15.76 -14.04 19.58
CA TYR A 351 15.62 -13.97 18.14
C TYR A 351 16.93 -13.57 17.43
N THR A 352 17.66 -12.59 17.96
CA THR A 352 18.96 -12.16 17.41
C THR A 352 20.00 -13.26 17.52
N HIS A 353 20.05 -13.96 18.64
CA HIS A 353 20.98 -15.07 18.84
C HIS A 353 20.68 -16.27 17.95
N LEU A 354 19.42 -16.66 17.84
CA LEU A 354 19.00 -17.71 16.94
C LEU A 354 19.40 -17.38 15.50
N ARG A 355 19.22 -16.13 15.07
CA ARG A 355 19.67 -15.70 13.75
C ARG A 355 21.18 -15.63 13.56
N ALA A 356 21.93 -15.41 14.60
CA ALA A 356 23.39 -15.32 14.51
C ALA A 356 24.06 -16.68 14.40
N HIS A 357 23.48 -17.73 14.97
CA HIS A 357 24.07 -19.06 15.07
C HIS A 357 23.46 -20.09 14.13
N GLU A 358 22.23 -19.87 13.76
CA GLU A 358 21.52 -20.73 12.83
C GLU A 358 21.22 -19.91 11.61
N THR A 359 21.20 -20.55 10.50
CA THR A 359 20.39 -20.08 9.41
C THR A 359 18.94 -20.14 9.88
N CYS A 360 18.54 -19.16 10.70
CA CYS A 360 17.20 -19.00 11.17
C CYS A 360 16.18 -18.72 10.05
N ALA A 361 16.58 -18.93 8.83
CA ALA A 361 15.68 -19.29 7.76
C ALA A 361 14.86 -20.53 8.09
N ASP A 362 15.25 -21.27 9.12
CA ASP A 362 14.63 -22.52 9.55
C ASP A 362 13.79 -22.36 10.84
N LEU A 363 13.53 -21.13 11.30
CA LEU A 363 12.66 -20.86 12.46
C LEU A 363 11.50 -19.97 12.10
#